data_acb4bed71dcfb2851e15f741ecb92af1
#
_entry.id   acb4bed71dcfb2851e15f741ecb92af1
#
_cell.length_a   1.000
_cell.length_b   1.000
_cell.length_c   1.000
_cell.angle_alpha   90.00
_cell.angle_beta   90.00
_cell.angle_gamma   90.00
#
_symmetry.space_group_name_H-M   'P 1'
#
loop_
_entity.id
_entity.type
_entity.pdbx_description
1 polymer ?
#
loop_
_entity_poly.entity_id
_entity_poly.type
_entity_poly.pdbx_seq_one_letter_code
_entity_poly.pdbx_strand_id
1 'polypeptide(L)'
;MERIIERTDDGSATLFVPELNEHYHSTKGARTESQHIFIDMGLKASPAATPRVLEIGFGTGLNAWLTLEEAERSRRNIHYTGLELYPLDWQTVEQLGYISSDEQLTIQRKQTATDEQFTPNDEEEQQPAIELFKQLHTSPWEKDVQLTPHFTLRKIETDVNKWRVENGELRVNNSNDSVADSQLSTLNSPFNLVYFDAFAPEKQPEMWSQELFNRLYVLLDRDGILTTYCAKGVVRRMLQTAGFTVERLPGPPGGKREILRARK
;
A
#
# COMPACT_ATOMS: atom_id res chain seq x y z
N MET A 1 7.55 18.03 -10.49
CA MET A 1 7.56 16.79 -11.31
C MET A 1 6.29 16.78 -12.14
N GLU A 2 6.42 16.84 -13.46
CA GLU A 2 5.29 16.78 -14.40
C GLU A 2 4.70 15.36 -14.42
N ARG A 3 3.38 15.25 -14.58
CA ARG A 3 2.65 13.96 -14.62
C ARG A 3 1.63 14.01 -15.73
N ILE A 4 1.66 13.01 -16.62
CA ILE A 4 0.79 12.91 -17.80
C ILE A 4 -0.11 11.69 -17.62
N ILE A 5 -1.41 11.86 -17.77
CA ILE A 5 -2.37 10.76 -17.69
C ILE A 5 -2.37 10.00 -19.00
N GLU A 6 -2.16 8.68 -18.93
CA GLU A 6 -2.22 7.76 -20.06
C GLU A 6 -3.20 6.62 -19.79
N ARG A 7 -3.91 6.15 -20.82
CA ARG A 7 -4.81 4.99 -20.73
C ARG A 7 -4.03 3.69 -20.85
N THR A 8 -4.42 2.72 -20.04
CA THR A 8 -3.86 1.36 -20.05
C THR A 8 -4.72 0.40 -20.87
N ASP A 9 -4.17 -0.78 -21.23
CA ASP A 9 -4.84 -1.75 -22.08
C ASP A 9 -6.12 -2.32 -21.46
N ASP A 10 -6.26 -2.33 -20.12
CA ASP A 10 -7.47 -2.77 -19.40
C ASP A 10 -8.51 -1.65 -19.22
N GLY A 11 -8.28 -0.48 -19.81
CA GLY A 11 -9.18 0.67 -19.76
C GLY A 11 -9.02 1.56 -18.51
N SER A 12 -8.19 1.16 -17.55
CA SER A 12 -7.80 2.02 -16.44
C SER A 12 -6.83 3.11 -16.92
N ALA A 13 -6.33 3.95 -16.02
CA ALA A 13 -5.32 4.94 -16.38
C ALA A 13 -4.08 4.81 -15.50
N THR A 14 -2.98 5.39 -15.93
CA THR A 14 -1.74 5.52 -15.17
C THR A 14 -1.17 6.92 -15.34
N LEU A 15 -0.24 7.30 -14.47
CA LEU A 15 0.52 8.53 -14.59
C LEU A 15 1.89 8.23 -15.19
N PHE A 16 2.21 8.89 -16.26
CA PHE A 16 3.56 8.93 -16.84
C PHE A 16 4.34 10.09 -16.25
N VAL A 17 5.57 9.85 -15.83
CA VAL A 17 6.52 10.85 -15.31
C VAL A 17 7.64 11.05 -16.33
N PRO A 18 7.62 12.14 -17.15
CA PRO A 18 8.60 12.35 -18.20
C PRO A 18 10.04 12.39 -17.70
N GLU A 19 10.29 13.03 -16.55
CA GLU A 19 11.65 13.17 -15.98
C GLU A 19 12.26 11.80 -15.63
N LEU A 20 11.45 10.83 -15.23
CA LEU A 20 11.87 9.47 -14.93
C LEU A 20 11.75 8.54 -16.15
N ASN A 21 11.01 8.97 -17.19
CA ASN A 21 10.55 8.11 -18.27
C ASN A 21 9.99 6.78 -17.72
N GLU A 22 9.01 6.89 -16.80
CA GLU A 22 8.40 5.75 -16.11
C GLU A 22 6.92 6.03 -15.81
N HIS A 23 6.13 4.96 -15.66
CA HIS A 23 4.72 5.01 -15.28
C HIS A 23 4.54 4.57 -13.83
N TYR A 24 3.51 5.11 -13.17
CA TYR A 24 3.12 4.65 -11.83
C TYR A 24 2.69 3.18 -11.83
N HIS A 25 1.94 2.76 -12.84
CA HIS A 25 1.50 1.37 -13.04
C HIS A 25 1.74 0.93 -14.48
N SER A 26 1.65 -0.38 -14.70
CA SER A 26 1.80 -0.97 -16.02
C SER A 26 0.76 -0.44 -17.01
N THR A 27 1.19 -0.11 -18.23
CA THR A 27 0.29 0.21 -19.34
C THR A 27 -0.57 -0.97 -19.80
N LYS A 28 -0.30 -2.18 -19.30
CA LYS A 28 -1.10 -3.40 -19.55
C LYS A 28 -2.36 -3.49 -18.70
N GLY A 29 -2.41 -2.74 -17.59
CA GLY A 29 -3.55 -2.69 -16.71
C GLY A 29 -3.13 -2.42 -15.28
N ALA A 30 -3.42 -1.19 -14.79
CA ALA A 30 -3.04 -0.78 -13.45
C ALA A 30 -3.77 -1.61 -12.37
N ARG A 31 -5.10 -1.73 -12.49
CA ARG A 31 -5.92 -2.46 -11.52
C ARG A 31 -5.59 -3.97 -11.53
N THR A 32 -5.43 -4.57 -12.71
CA THR A 32 -5.07 -5.99 -12.86
C THR A 32 -3.72 -6.32 -12.23
N GLU A 33 -2.72 -5.46 -12.45
CA GLU A 33 -1.38 -5.64 -11.87
C GLU A 33 -1.43 -5.54 -10.35
N SER A 34 -2.00 -4.47 -9.80
CA SER A 34 -2.12 -4.24 -8.37
C SER A 34 -2.92 -5.34 -7.66
N GLN A 35 -4.06 -5.74 -8.22
CA GLN A 35 -4.88 -6.83 -7.70
C GLN A 35 -4.09 -8.12 -7.58
N HIS A 36 -3.39 -8.50 -8.65
CA HIS A 36 -2.63 -9.74 -8.68
C HIS A 36 -1.47 -9.73 -7.68
N ILE A 37 -0.63 -8.69 -7.71
CA ILE A 37 0.64 -8.67 -6.96
C ILE A 37 0.40 -8.45 -5.47
N PHE A 38 -0.40 -7.44 -5.13
CA PHE A 38 -0.50 -6.97 -3.75
C PHE A 38 -1.66 -7.63 -3.01
N ILE A 39 -2.81 -7.85 -3.68
CA ILE A 39 -3.95 -8.46 -3.03
C ILE A 39 -3.87 -9.99 -3.10
N ASP A 40 -3.80 -10.58 -4.29
CA ASP A 40 -3.89 -12.04 -4.42
C ASP A 40 -2.63 -12.75 -3.93
N MET A 41 -1.43 -12.26 -4.32
CA MET A 41 -0.16 -12.88 -3.95
C MET A 41 0.41 -12.35 -2.62
N GLY A 42 -0.05 -11.20 -2.14
CA GLY A 42 0.33 -10.58 -0.87
C GLY A 42 -0.70 -10.79 0.24
N LEU A 43 -1.75 -9.96 0.25
CA LEU A 43 -2.72 -9.88 1.34
C LEU A 43 -3.44 -11.21 1.64
N LYS A 44 -3.93 -11.87 0.60
CA LYS A 44 -4.62 -13.16 0.75
C LYS A 44 -3.68 -14.28 1.19
N ALA A 45 -2.37 -14.15 0.93
CA ALA A 45 -1.36 -15.12 1.37
C ALA A 45 -0.85 -14.85 2.80
N SER A 46 -1.20 -13.71 3.40
CA SER A 46 -0.83 -13.38 4.77
C SER A 46 -1.69 -14.15 5.78
N PRO A 47 -1.08 -14.87 6.75
CA PRO A 47 -1.79 -15.63 7.77
C PRO A 47 -2.36 -14.75 8.89
N ALA A 48 -1.99 -13.45 8.95
CA ALA A 48 -2.40 -12.56 10.03
C ALA A 48 -3.92 -12.35 10.02
N ALA A 49 -4.57 -12.53 11.18
CA ALA A 49 -6.01 -12.29 11.33
C ALA A 49 -6.35 -10.79 11.19
N THR A 50 -5.47 -9.92 11.66
CA THR A 50 -5.58 -8.46 11.58
C THR A 50 -4.32 -7.89 10.92
N PRO A 51 -4.20 -7.93 9.59
CA PRO A 51 -2.98 -7.53 8.90
C PRO A 51 -2.63 -6.06 9.12
N ARG A 52 -1.37 -5.81 9.41
CA ARG A 52 -0.74 -4.49 9.38
C ARG A 52 0.09 -4.40 8.10
N VAL A 53 -0.37 -3.58 7.18
CA VAL A 53 0.24 -3.39 5.86
C VAL A 53 1.12 -2.14 5.86
N LEU A 54 2.31 -2.25 5.32
CA LEU A 54 3.19 -1.12 5.00
C LEU A 54 3.36 -1.05 3.49
N GLU A 55 2.98 0.05 2.88
CA GLU A 55 3.23 0.33 1.47
C GLU A 55 4.37 1.32 1.30
N ILE A 56 5.33 0.97 0.46
CA ILE A 56 6.42 1.84 0.02
C ILE A 56 6.04 2.40 -1.35
N GLY A 57 5.71 3.70 -1.40
CA GLY A 57 5.16 4.36 -2.58
C GLY A 57 3.63 4.30 -2.62
N PHE A 58 2.95 5.16 -1.84
CA PHE A 58 1.49 5.23 -1.82
C PHE A 58 0.91 5.65 -3.20
N GLY A 59 1.61 6.55 -3.88
CA GLY A 59 1.32 6.95 -5.25
C GLY A 59 -0.13 7.34 -5.49
N THR A 60 -0.77 6.63 -6.41
CA THR A 60 -2.17 6.86 -6.81
C THR A 60 -3.21 6.31 -5.81
N GLY A 61 -2.77 5.65 -4.73
CA GLY A 61 -3.64 5.03 -3.73
C GLY A 61 -4.39 3.78 -4.22
N LEU A 62 -4.07 3.26 -5.40
CA LEU A 62 -4.78 2.10 -5.96
C LEU A 62 -4.61 0.84 -5.10
N ASN A 63 -3.41 0.56 -4.60
CA ASN A 63 -3.18 -0.60 -3.73
C ASN A 63 -3.92 -0.47 -2.40
N ALA A 64 -3.98 0.74 -1.83
CA ALA A 64 -4.74 1.02 -0.63
C ALA A 64 -6.24 0.84 -0.85
N TRP A 65 -6.77 1.30 -2.00
CA TRP A 65 -8.15 1.10 -2.39
C TRP A 65 -8.51 -0.39 -2.52
N LEU A 66 -7.75 -1.15 -3.28
CA LEU A 66 -7.97 -2.60 -3.44
C LEU A 66 -7.85 -3.35 -2.11
N THR A 67 -6.99 -2.88 -1.21
CA THR A 67 -6.87 -3.45 0.14
C THR A 67 -8.11 -3.13 0.98
N LEU A 68 -8.69 -1.94 0.85
CA LEU A 68 -9.95 -1.57 1.51
C LEU A 68 -11.11 -2.42 0.99
N GLU A 69 -11.25 -2.59 -0.34
CA GLU A 69 -12.25 -3.49 -0.94
C GLU A 69 -12.13 -4.92 -0.38
N GLU A 70 -10.90 -5.44 -0.30
CA GLU A 70 -10.66 -6.78 0.24
C GLU A 70 -10.92 -6.86 1.75
N ALA A 71 -10.63 -5.80 2.51
CA ALA A 71 -10.93 -5.72 3.94
C ALA A 71 -12.43 -5.87 4.21
N GLU A 72 -13.26 -5.11 3.50
CA GLU A 72 -14.72 -5.19 3.63
C GLU A 72 -15.26 -6.53 3.13
N ARG A 73 -14.78 -7.02 1.98
CA ARG A 73 -15.19 -8.31 1.42
C ARG A 73 -14.88 -9.49 2.35
N SER A 74 -13.69 -9.50 2.97
CA SER A 74 -13.22 -10.58 3.84
C SER A 74 -13.54 -10.39 5.32
N ARG A 75 -14.04 -9.22 5.71
CA ARG A 75 -14.28 -8.79 7.09
C ARG A 75 -13.02 -8.83 7.97
N ARG A 76 -11.86 -8.71 7.36
CA ARG A 76 -10.58 -8.63 8.07
C ARG A 76 -10.28 -7.21 8.46
N ASN A 77 -10.06 -6.94 9.74
CA ASN A 77 -9.62 -5.62 10.18
C ASN A 77 -8.17 -5.39 9.70
N ILE A 78 -7.98 -4.43 8.81
CA ILE A 78 -6.68 -4.10 8.23
C ILE A 78 -6.24 -2.71 8.68
N HIS A 79 -5.02 -2.61 9.16
CA HIS A 79 -4.35 -1.35 9.41
C HIS A 79 -3.33 -1.09 8.30
N TYR A 80 -3.58 -0.08 7.49
CA TYR A 80 -2.78 0.25 6.32
C TYR A 80 -1.95 1.50 6.56
N THR A 81 -0.64 1.41 6.34
CA THR A 81 0.28 2.54 6.41
C THR A 81 0.91 2.75 5.04
N GLY A 82 0.62 3.87 4.39
CA GLY A 82 1.21 4.25 3.10
C GLY A 82 2.27 5.33 3.27
N LEU A 83 3.46 5.10 2.71
CA LEU A 83 4.55 6.07 2.66
C LEU A 83 4.63 6.73 1.31
N GLU A 84 4.76 8.05 1.28
CA GLU A 84 4.90 8.80 0.04
C GLU A 84 5.81 10.01 0.23
N LEU A 85 6.70 10.25 -0.72
CA LEU A 85 7.58 11.41 -0.69
C LEU A 85 7.00 12.60 -1.46
N TYR A 86 6.17 12.33 -2.47
CA TYR A 86 5.59 13.32 -3.38
C TYR A 86 4.09 13.13 -3.53
N PRO A 87 3.30 13.41 -2.48
CA PRO A 87 1.85 13.17 -2.48
C PRO A 87 1.14 13.72 -3.72
N LEU A 88 0.19 12.96 -4.23
CA LEU A 88 -0.70 13.39 -5.31
C LEU A 88 -1.91 14.10 -4.71
N ASP A 89 -2.34 15.18 -5.36
CA ASP A 89 -3.62 15.81 -5.02
C ASP A 89 -4.81 15.01 -5.57
N TRP A 90 -5.97 15.22 -4.96
CA TRP A 90 -7.20 14.53 -5.37
C TRP A 90 -7.58 14.83 -6.82
N GLN A 91 -7.39 16.07 -7.29
CA GLN A 91 -7.76 16.47 -8.65
C GLN A 91 -7.00 15.66 -9.71
N THR A 92 -5.73 15.37 -9.46
CA THR A 92 -4.91 14.50 -10.31
C THR A 92 -5.41 13.04 -10.27
N VAL A 93 -5.67 12.52 -9.06
CA VAL A 93 -6.08 11.12 -8.88
C VAL A 93 -7.49 10.85 -9.42
N GLU A 94 -8.42 11.77 -9.22
CA GLU A 94 -9.80 11.65 -9.75
C GLU A 94 -9.84 11.45 -11.26
N GLN A 95 -8.93 12.11 -11.99
CA GLN A 95 -8.85 12.00 -13.45
C GLN A 95 -8.37 10.62 -13.94
N LEU A 96 -7.78 9.79 -13.07
CA LEU A 96 -7.40 8.43 -13.43
C LEU A 96 -8.59 7.51 -13.64
N GLY A 97 -9.76 7.84 -13.06
CA GLY A 97 -11.00 7.11 -13.28
C GLY A 97 -10.93 5.66 -12.82
N TYR A 98 -10.21 5.37 -11.72
CA TYR A 98 -10.13 4.01 -11.16
C TYR A 98 -11.46 3.50 -10.65
N ILE A 99 -12.32 4.40 -10.19
CA ILE A 99 -13.61 4.14 -9.59
C ILE A 99 -14.68 4.75 -10.48
N SER A 100 -15.67 3.95 -10.86
CA SER A 100 -16.84 4.45 -11.60
C SER A 100 -17.77 5.24 -10.67
N SER A 101 -18.42 6.27 -11.19
CA SER A 101 -19.33 7.12 -10.42
C SER A 101 -20.55 6.38 -9.86
N ASP A 102 -20.92 5.26 -10.48
CA ASP A 102 -22.03 4.37 -10.09
C ASP A 102 -21.57 3.16 -9.25
N GLU A 103 -20.26 3.01 -9.04
CA GLU A 103 -19.69 1.92 -8.24
C GLU A 103 -20.04 2.10 -6.76
N GLN A 104 -20.56 1.03 -6.15
CA GLN A 104 -20.91 0.99 -4.73
C GLN A 104 -20.07 -0.03 -4.00
N LEU A 105 -19.67 0.30 -2.77
CA LEU A 105 -19.02 -0.62 -1.86
C LEU A 105 -19.99 -1.01 -0.74
N THR A 106 -20.17 -2.31 -0.51
CA THR A 106 -20.94 -2.84 0.60
C THR A 106 -20.11 -2.80 1.87
N ILE A 107 -20.58 -2.00 2.85
CA ILE A 107 -19.95 -1.87 4.16
C ILE A 107 -20.87 -2.50 5.21
N GLN A 108 -20.30 -3.34 6.07
CA GLN A 108 -21.03 -3.95 7.16
C GLN A 108 -20.72 -3.21 8.46
N ARG A 109 -21.75 -2.61 9.05
CA ARG A 109 -21.65 -1.96 10.35
C ARG A 109 -21.73 -3.01 11.47
N LYS A 110 -20.76 -3.01 12.37
CA LYS A 110 -20.91 -3.70 13.66
C LYS A 110 -21.92 -2.90 14.48
N GLN A 111 -23.00 -3.54 14.90
CA GLN A 111 -23.89 -2.93 15.90
C GLN A 111 -23.11 -2.68 17.19
N THR A 112 -23.08 -1.45 17.65
CA THR A 112 -22.63 -1.10 19.00
C THR A 112 -23.69 -1.56 20.01
N ALA A 113 -23.28 -2.19 21.09
CA ALA A 113 -24.13 -2.86 22.10
C ALA A 113 -25.04 -1.91 22.94
N THR A 114 -25.52 -0.83 22.34
CA THR A 114 -26.40 0.16 23.00
C THR A 114 -27.87 0.09 22.56
N ASP A 115 -28.22 -0.75 21.58
CA ASP A 115 -29.62 -0.90 21.15
C ASP A 115 -30.26 -2.13 21.79
N GLU A 116 -31.21 -1.90 22.69
CA GLU A 116 -31.96 -2.90 23.47
C GLU A 116 -32.91 -3.80 22.64
N GLN A 117 -32.78 -3.82 21.31
CA GLN A 117 -33.54 -4.73 20.45
C GLN A 117 -32.59 -5.54 19.56
N PHE A 118 -32.31 -6.73 20.06
CA PHE A 118 -31.47 -7.74 19.39
C PHE A 118 -32.18 -8.25 18.13
N THR A 119 -31.84 -7.72 16.96
CA THR A 119 -32.05 -8.41 15.68
C THR A 119 -30.67 -8.76 15.13
N PRO A 120 -30.38 -10.05 14.84
CA PRO A 120 -29.05 -10.49 14.39
C PRO A 120 -28.90 -10.24 12.86
N ASN A 121 -29.09 -9.02 12.41
CA ASN A 121 -28.81 -8.63 11.03
C ASN A 121 -27.72 -7.56 11.07
N ASP A 122 -26.48 -7.97 10.69
CA ASP A 122 -25.47 -7.01 10.29
C ASP A 122 -26.09 -6.14 9.18
N GLU A 123 -26.33 -4.85 9.45
CA GLU A 123 -26.87 -3.95 8.44
C GLU A 123 -25.81 -3.70 7.38
N GLU A 124 -26.10 -4.14 6.17
CA GLU A 124 -25.27 -3.83 4.99
C GLU A 124 -25.65 -2.42 4.50
N GLU A 125 -24.66 -1.54 4.45
CA GLU A 125 -24.79 -0.20 3.90
C GLU A 125 -24.04 -0.11 2.57
N GLN A 126 -24.71 0.38 1.54
CA GLN A 126 -24.07 0.71 0.27
C GLN A 126 -23.53 2.13 0.33
N GLN A 127 -22.21 2.29 0.10
CA GLN A 127 -21.60 3.62 0.03
C GLN A 127 -21.00 3.85 -1.36
N PRO A 128 -21.12 5.10 -1.90
CA PRO A 128 -20.47 5.44 -3.15
C PRO A 128 -18.96 5.22 -3.04
N ALA A 129 -18.43 4.32 -3.87
CA ALA A 129 -17.02 3.95 -3.85
C ALA A 129 -16.09 5.17 -4.10
N ILE A 130 -16.53 6.09 -4.97
CA ILE A 130 -15.78 7.31 -5.29
C ILE A 130 -15.60 8.23 -4.06
N GLU A 131 -16.60 8.31 -3.17
CA GLU A 131 -16.50 9.14 -1.97
C GLU A 131 -15.50 8.55 -0.96
N LEU A 132 -15.50 7.23 -0.81
CA LEU A 132 -14.51 6.54 0.03
C LEU A 132 -13.09 6.67 -0.55
N PHE A 133 -12.95 6.55 -1.86
CA PHE A 133 -11.65 6.74 -2.53
C PHE A 133 -11.16 8.18 -2.38
N LYS A 134 -12.06 9.17 -2.47
CA LYS A 134 -11.75 10.57 -2.17
C LYS A 134 -11.30 10.74 -0.71
N GLN A 135 -12.03 10.16 0.24
CA GLN A 135 -11.66 10.21 1.66
C GLN A 135 -10.28 9.58 1.92
N LEU A 136 -9.95 8.49 1.23
CA LEU A 136 -8.63 7.86 1.30
C LEU A 136 -7.52 8.87 0.92
N HIS A 137 -7.70 9.69 -0.11
CA HIS A 137 -6.73 10.71 -0.53
C HIS A 137 -6.75 11.95 0.34
N THR A 138 -7.93 12.46 0.71
CA THR A 138 -8.09 13.73 1.43
C THR A 138 -7.98 13.60 2.94
N SER A 139 -7.94 12.37 3.49
CA SER A 139 -7.70 12.14 4.92
C SER A 139 -6.37 12.78 5.36
N PRO A 140 -6.27 13.26 6.60
CA PRO A 140 -5.05 13.91 7.10
C PRO A 140 -3.86 12.95 7.09
N TRP A 141 -2.68 13.48 6.79
CA TRP A 141 -1.40 12.80 6.94
C TRP A 141 -1.04 12.64 8.43
N GLU A 142 -0.18 11.69 8.77
CA GLU A 142 0.37 11.40 10.11
C GLU A 142 -0.68 10.99 11.16
N LYS A 143 -1.90 10.68 10.75
CA LYS A 143 -2.98 10.28 11.64
C LYS A 143 -3.63 8.98 11.19
N ASP A 144 -4.03 8.17 12.16
CA ASP A 144 -4.88 7.01 11.90
C ASP A 144 -6.31 7.50 11.64
N VAL A 145 -6.86 7.11 10.50
CA VAL A 145 -8.22 7.42 10.08
C VAL A 145 -8.95 6.13 9.75
N GLN A 146 -9.98 5.82 10.52
CA GLN A 146 -10.84 4.69 10.20
C GLN A 146 -11.79 5.10 9.08
N LEU A 147 -11.55 4.59 7.87
CA LEU A 147 -12.36 4.88 6.69
C LEU A 147 -13.60 4.01 6.64
N THR A 148 -13.48 2.74 7.04
CA THR A 148 -14.57 1.78 7.11
C THR A 148 -14.42 0.93 8.38
N PRO A 149 -15.42 0.12 8.79
CA PRO A 149 -15.33 -0.75 9.96
C PRO A 149 -14.12 -1.70 9.96
N HIS A 150 -13.64 -2.09 8.78
CA HIS A 150 -12.55 -3.04 8.63
C HIS A 150 -11.25 -2.44 8.08
N PHE A 151 -11.21 -1.11 7.81
CA PHE A 151 -10.02 -0.49 7.23
C PHE A 151 -9.65 0.82 7.93
N THR A 152 -8.45 0.82 8.53
CA THR A 152 -7.82 2.01 9.11
C THR A 152 -6.62 2.40 8.25
N LEU A 153 -6.59 3.66 7.80
CA LEU A 153 -5.52 4.23 6.98
C LEU A 153 -4.65 5.16 7.81
N ARG A 154 -3.35 5.05 7.62
CA ARG A 154 -2.36 6.06 8.00
C ARG A 154 -1.50 6.39 6.79
N LYS A 155 -1.38 7.66 6.46
CA LYS A 155 -0.46 8.15 5.42
C LYS A 155 0.68 8.92 6.08
N ILE A 156 1.91 8.72 5.57
CA ILE A 156 3.09 9.39 6.09
C ILE A 156 3.85 9.99 4.92
N GLU A 157 4.01 11.32 4.95
CA GLU A 157 4.82 12.03 3.95
C GLU A 157 6.28 11.98 4.38
N THR A 158 7.04 11.10 3.73
CA THR A 158 8.43 10.87 4.13
C THR A 158 9.27 10.21 3.04
N ASP A 159 10.57 10.46 3.10
CA ASP A 159 11.58 9.67 2.40
C ASP A 159 11.91 8.42 3.22
N VAL A 160 11.54 7.25 2.70
CA VAL A 160 11.80 5.96 3.37
C VAL A 160 13.31 5.73 3.66
N ASN A 161 14.20 6.37 2.92
CA ASN A 161 15.64 6.26 3.15
C ASN A 161 16.10 7.02 4.41
N LYS A 162 15.31 7.97 4.88
CA LYS A 162 15.56 8.70 6.15
C LYS A 162 15.05 7.96 7.38
N TRP A 163 14.35 6.87 7.21
CA TRP A 163 13.85 6.07 8.30
C TRP A 163 14.94 5.26 8.96
N ARG A 164 14.91 5.22 10.28
CA ARG A 164 15.77 4.37 11.10
C ARG A 164 14.93 3.43 11.93
N VAL A 165 15.45 2.24 12.14
CA VAL A 165 14.87 1.27 13.08
C VAL A 165 15.70 1.30 14.34
N GLU A 166 15.14 1.78 15.44
CA GLU A 166 15.76 1.78 16.76
C GLU A 166 14.88 0.99 17.73
N ASN A 167 15.43 -0.02 18.37
CA ASN A 167 14.73 -0.90 19.30
C ASN A 167 13.46 -1.58 18.74
N GLY A 168 13.45 -1.87 17.42
CA GLY A 168 12.27 -2.44 16.74
C GLY A 168 11.17 -1.42 16.40
N GLU A 169 11.40 -0.14 16.66
CA GLU A 169 10.51 0.97 16.34
C GLU A 169 11.04 1.76 15.15
N LEU A 170 10.14 2.19 14.28
CA LEU A 170 10.46 3.09 13.17
C LEU A 170 10.55 4.54 13.66
N ARG A 171 11.68 5.19 13.35
CA ARG A 171 11.90 6.61 13.62
C ARG A 171 12.19 7.37 12.34
N VAL A 172 11.56 8.52 12.15
CA VAL A 172 11.82 9.45 11.04
C VAL A 172 12.78 10.52 11.51
N ASN A 173 13.94 10.65 10.85
CA ASN A 173 14.84 11.79 11.08
C ASN A 173 14.41 12.97 10.19
N ASN A 174 13.68 13.91 10.75
CA ASN A 174 13.50 15.23 10.12
C ASN A 174 14.75 16.08 10.42
N SER A 175 15.69 16.11 9.47
CA SER A 175 16.98 16.79 9.59
C SER A 175 16.93 18.31 9.45
N ASN A 176 15.76 18.95 9.55
CA ASN A 176 15.61 20.41 9.36
C ASN A 176 15.14 21.19 10.57
N ASP A 177 15.00 20.60 11.76
CA ASP A 177 14.63 21.39 12.94
C ASP A 177 15.60 21.20 14.10
N SER A 178 16.18 22.35 14.46
CA SER A 178 16.87 22.57 15.71
C SER A 178 15.94 22.28 16.89
N VAL A 179 16.34 21.35 17.72
CA VAL A 179 16.03 21.19 19.14
C VAL A 179 14.58 21.51 19.56
N ALA A 180 13.87 20.47 19.97
CA ALA A 180 12.59 20.45 20.69
C ALA A 180 11.34 20.41 19.78
N ASP A 181 11.00 19.30 19.41
CA ASP A 181 9.70 18.60 19.30
C ASP A 181 9.74 17.54 18.18
N SER A 182 10.54 16.54 18.39
CA SER A 182 10.43 15.32 17.59
C SER A 182 9.14 14.61 18.01
N GLN A 183 8.02 14.98 17.41
CA GLN A 183 6.88 14.05 17.32
C GLN A 183 7.33 12.89 16.43
N LEU A 184 8.07 12.01 17.03
CA LEU A 184 8.39 10.70 16.54
C LEU A 184 7.06 10.00 16.32
N SER A 185 6.62 9.88 15.06
CA SER A 185 5.58 8.94 14.74
C SER A 185 6.14 7.53 14.97
N THR A 186 6.01 7.07 16.21
CA THR A 186 6.35 5.70 16.59
C THR A 186 5.35 4.80 15.88
N LEU A 187 5.76 4.24 14.74
CA LEU A 187 5.02 3.15 14.14
C LEU A 187 5.32 1.93 15.00
N ASN A 188 4.39 1.57 15.87
CA ASN A 188 4.46 0.33 16.60
C ASN A 188 4.49 -0.82 15.60
N SER A 189 5.68 -1.36 15.37
CA SER A 189 5.92 -2.58 14.61
C SER A 189 5.49 -3.80 15.46
N PRO A 190 5.22 -4.95 14.88
CA PRO A 190 5.61 -5.38 13.54
C PRO A 190 4.51 -5.24 12.48
N PHE A 191 4.93 -5.15 11.21
CA PHE A 191 4.05 -5.29 10.05
C PHE A 191 3.94 -6.77 9.65
N ASN A 192 2.80 -7.14 9.11
CA ASN A 192 2.59 -8.49 8.59
C ASN A 192 2.80 -8.56 7.08
N LEU A 193 2.72 -7.41 6.41
CA LEU A 193 2.80 -7.33 4.96
C LEU A 193 3.47 -6.03 4.53
N VAL A 194 4.39 -6.13 3.56
CA VAL A 194 4.99 -4.99 2.87
C VAL A 194 4.62 -5.05 1.39
N TYR A 195 4.01 -3.99 0.88
CA TYR A 195 3.89 -3.72 -0.54
C TYR A 195 5.07 -2.85 -0.96
N PHE A 196 5.96 -3.39 -1.77
CA PHE A 196 7.10 -2.65 -2.27
C PHE A 196 6.86 -2.23 -3.72
N ASP A 197 6.30 -1.02 -3.87
CA ASP A 197 5.80 -0.48 -5.15
C ASP A 197 6.51 0.83 -5.55
N ALA A 198 7.83 0.87 -5.42
CA ALA A 198 8.67 1.97 -5.90
C ALA A 198 8.89 1.89 -7.43
N PHE A 199 9.24 3.01 -8.06
CA PHE A 199 9.66 3.02 -9.46
C PHE A 199 10.82 2.05 -9.72
N ALA A 200 10.98 1.62 -10.98
CA ALA A 200 11.95 0.59 -11.36
C ALA A 200 13.38 0.91 -10.86
N PRO A 201 14.20 -0.14 -10.55
CA PRO A 201 15.56 0.06 -10.04
C PRO A 201 16.46 0.94 -10.91
N GLU A 202 16.20 1.00 -12.21
CA GLU A 202 16.93 1.86 -13.15
C GLU A 202 16.49 3.34 -13.09
N LYS A 203 15.31 3.58 -12.54
CA LYS A 203 14.68 4.91 -12.47
C LYS A 203 14.83 5.54 -11.09
N GLN A 204 14.83 4.71 -10.06
CA GLN A 204 14.90 5.13 -8.67
C GLN A 204 15.81 4.16 -7.87
N PRO A 205 17.12 4.08 -8.21
CA PRO A 205 18.02 3.08 -7.63
C PRO A 205 18.17 3.20 -6.11
N GLU A 206 17.99 4.38 -5.53
CA GLU A 206 18.04 4.64 -4.09
C GLU A 206 16.96 3.89 -3.30
N MET A 207 15.85 3.53 -3.94
CA MET A 207 14.79 2.72 -3.33
C MET A 207 15.13 1.22 -3.31
N TRP A 208 16.14 0.78 -4.08
CA TRP A 208 16.48 -0.63 -4.25
C TRP A 208 17.85 -0.94 -3.60
N SER A 209 18.01 -0.56 -2.33
CA SER A 209 19.25 -0.75 -1.61
C SER A 209 19.18 -1.95 -0.66
N GLN A 210 20.35 -2.60 -0.41
CA GLN A 210 20.46 -3.67 0.58
C GLN A 210 20.05 -3.19 1.97
N GLU A 211 20.40 -1.95 2.32
CA GLU A 211 20.07 -1.35 3.61
C GLU A 211 18.55 -1.22 3.81
N LEU A 212 17.81 -0.77 2.78
CA LEU A 212 16.36 -0.67 2.85
C LEU A 212 15.72 -2.06 3.05
N PHE A 213 16.14 -3.07 2.28
CA PHE A 213 15.60 -4.43 2.45
C PHE A 213 15.95 -5.04 3.82
N ASN A 214 17.11 -4.76 4.37
CA ASN A 214 17.46 -5.17 5.74
C ASN A 214 16.51 -4.54 6.77
N ARG A 215 16.20 -3.24 6.63
CA ARG A 215 15.24 -2.54 7.49
C ARG A 215 13.84 -3.12 7.36
N LEU A 216 13.37 -3.37 6.15
CA LEU A 216 12.04 -3.96 5.91
C LEU A 216 11.94 -5.37 6.50
N TYR A 217 13.04 -6.16 6.44
CA TYR A 217 13.08 -7.45 7.10
C TYR A 217 12.92 -7.35 8.62
N VAL A 218 13.57 -6.39 9.26
CA VAL A 218 13.44 -6.17 10.71
C VAL A 218 12.03 -5.76 11.08
N LEU A 219 11.38 -4.90 10.30
CA LEU A 219 10.03 -4.38 10.53
C LEU A 219 8.91 -5.40 10.36
N LEU A 220 9.14 -6.45 9.57
CA LEU A 220 8.15 -7.50 9.41
C LEU A 220 8.11 -8.41 10.63
N ASP A 221 6.92 -8.86 10.96
CA ASP A 221 6.67 -9.90 11.95
C ASP A 221 7.17 -11.26 11.44
N ARG A 222 7.21 -12.23 12.34
CA ARG A 222 7.39 -13.63 11.96
C ARG A 222 6.28 -14.03 10.98
N ASP A 223 6.63 -14.78 9.95
CA ASP A 223 5.75 -15.17 8.84
C ASP A 223 5.24 -13.97 7.99
N GLY A 224 5.83 -12.78 8.19
CA GLY A 224 5.52 -11.60 7.40
C GLY A 224 5.95 -11.73 5.94
N ILE A 225 5.24 -11.04 5.05
CA ILE A 225 5.39 -11.14 3.60
C ILE A 225 5.78 -9.78 3.02
N LEU A 226 6.71 -9.78 2.06
CA LEU A 226 6.96 -8.66 1.18
C LEU A 226 6.63 -9.08 -0.26
N THR A 227 5.83 -8.28 -0.98
CA THR A 227 5.54 -8.47 -2.40
C THR A 227 6.07 -7.30 -3.22
N THR A 228 6.57 -7.59 -4.43
CA THR A 228 6.99 -6.59 -5.41
C THR A 228 6.85 -7.10 -6.82
N TYR A 229 6.55 -6.18 -7.72
CA TYR A 229 6.49 -6.48 -9.15
C TYR A 229 7.85 -6.79 -9.77
N CYS A 230 8.94 -6.37 -9.12
CA CYS A 230 10.28 -6.45 -9.70
C CYS A 230 10.94 -7.80 -9.45
N ALA A 231 10.98 -8.67 -10.48
CA ALA A 231 11.56 -10.01 -10.41
C ALA A 231 13.06 -10.07 -10.79
N LYS A 232 13.76 -8.92 -10.84
CA LYS A 232 15.19 -8.88 -11.22
C LYS A 232 16.06 -9.70 -10.28
N GLY A 233 17.04 -10.41 -10.83
CA GLY A 233 17.94 -11.26 -10.07
C GLY A 233 18.73 -10.51 -8.99
N VAL A 234 19.05 -9.22 -9.20
CA VAL A 234 19.71 -8.38 -8.21
C VAL A 234 18.82 -8.14 -7.01
N VAL A 235 17.54 -7.79 -7.23
CA VAL A 235 16.54 -7.56 -6.18
C VAL A 235 16.29 -8.84 -5.38
N ARG A 236 16.14 -9.97 -6.07
CA ARG A 236 16.00 -11.27 -5.41
C ARG A 236 17.18 -11.57 -4.48
N ARG A 237 18.41 -11.36 -4.93
CA ARG A 237 19.61 -11.58 -4.10
C ARG A 237 19.65 -10.65 -2.89
N MET A 238 19.28 -9.37 -3.05
CA MET A 238 19.23 -8.42 -1.94
C MET A 238 18.19 -8.86 -0.88
N LEU A 239 17.02 -9.31 -1.29
CA LEU A 239 16.00 -9.86 -0.39
C LEU A 239 16.53 -11.11 0.35
N GLN A 240 17.19 -12.03 -0.38
CA GLN A 240 17.80 -13.22 0.24
C GLN A 240 18.92 -12.84 1.23
N THR A 241 19.75 -11.87 0.90
CA THR A 241 20.81 -11.35 1.79
C THR A 241 20.24 -10.69 3.03
N ALA A 242 19.08 -10.04 2.93
CA ALA A 242 18.37 -9.48 4.08
C ALA A 242 17.77 -10.55 5.02
N GLY A 243 17.69 -11.81 4.58
CA GLY A 243 17.20 -12.94 5.38
C GLY A 243 15.88 -13.55 4.88
N PHE A 244 15.29 -13.01 3.81
CA PHE A 244 14.03 -13.53 3.28
C PHE A 244 14.19 -14.87 2.56
N THR A 245 13.20 -15.74 2.69
CA THR A 245 12.93 -16.81 1.74
C THR A 245 12.17 -16.25 0.56
N VAL A 246 12.75 -16.28 -0.65
CA VAL A 246 12.18 -15.58 -1.83
C VAL A 246 11.62 -16.58 -2.83
N GLU A 247 10.33 -16.40 -3.14
CA GLU A 247 9.57 -17.14 -4.13
C GLU A 247 9.46 -16.32 -5.43
N ARG A 248 9.57 -16.99 -6.58
CA ARG A 248 9.22 -16.44 -7.90
C ARG A 248 7.83 -16.95 -8.25
N LEU A 249 6.87 -16.05 -8.37
CA LEU A 249 5.49 -16.38 -8.69
C LEU A 249 5.15 -15.92 -10.11
N PRO A 250 4.16 -16.53 -10.75
CA PRO A 250 3.65 -16.02 -12.02
C PRO A 250 3.24 -14.56 -11.90
N GLY A 251 3.52 -13.77 -12.91
CA GLY A 251 3.05 -12.38 -12.99
C GLY A 251 1.59 -12.27 -13.39
N PRO A 252 1.04 -11.05 -13.41
CA PRO A 252 -0.35 -10.80 -13.77
C PRO A 252 -0.62 -11.16 -15.23
N PRO A 253 -1.85 -11.58 -15.58
CA PRO A 253 -2.25 -11.88 -16.95
C PRO A 253 -1.94 -10.70 -17.90
N GLY A 254 -1.31 -10.99 -19.03
CA GLY A 254 -0.92 -9.99 -20.04
C GLY A 254 0.23 -9.04 -19.63
N GLY A 255 0.70 -9.13 -18.38
CA GLY A 255 1.75 -8.28 -17.83
C GLY A 255 3.11 -8.95 -17.72
N LYS A 256 3.82 -8.66 -16.62
CA LYS A 256 5.15 -9.24 -16.32
C LYS A 256 5.07 -10.76 -16.18
N ARG A 257 6.12 -11.45 -16.63
CA ARG A 257 6.19 -12.92 -16.57
C ARG A 257 6.23 -13.44 -15.13
N GLU A 258 6.92 -12.73 -14.25
CA GLU A 258 7.17 -13.14 -12.87
C GLU A 258 7.16 -11.94 -11.93
N ILE A 259 6.82 -12.21 -10.68
CA ILE A 259 6.90 -11.31 -9.53
C ILE A 259 7.69 -11.97 -8.40
N LEU A 260 8.05 -11.21 -7.37
CA LEU A 260 8.65 -11.77 -6.16
C LEU A 260 7.70 -11.65 -4.96
N ARG A 261 7.66 -12.75 -4.21
CA ARG A 261 7.15 -12.78 -2.84
C ARG A 261 8.27 -13.24 -1.92
N ALA A 262 8.54 -12.48 -0.88
CA ALA A 262 9.58 -12.76 0.10
C ALA A 262 8.94 -12.97 1.47
N ARG A 263 9.30 -14.05 2.18
CA ARG A 263 8.78 -14.42 3.51
C ARG A 263 9.89 -14.33 4.54
N LYS A 264 9.55 -13.76 5.70
CA LYS A 264 10.43 -13.73 6.87
C LYS A 264 10.34 -15.03 7.67
#